data_fe997b0decdf3d75968abec6eada982e
#
_entry.id   fe997b0decdf3d75968abec6eada982e
#
_cell.length_a   1.000
_cell.length_b   1.000
_cell.length_c   1.000
_cell.angle_alpha   90.00
_cell.angle_beta   90.00
_cell.angle_gamma   90.00
#
_symmetry.space_group_name_H-M   'P 1'
#
loop_
_entity.id
_entity.type
_entity.pdbx_description
1 polymer ?
#
loop_
_entity_poly.entity_id
_entity_poly.type
_entity_poly.pdbx_seq_one_letter_code
_entity_poly.pdbx_strand_id
1 'polypeptide(L)'
;MKNSLKILCSESFTSVSAPVQYAAVEAYRGDHSTYLNGVNKILSFTANYVYENLKSNLINISKPEGGFYLFPEFTNAKFLSSSEMCKDILDKTGVALLPGSDFGLDTARMIARLSYTDFDGAEFLSNTLGRKKLDKADLEKYAPNIVYGVSKLKDWSN
;
A
#
# COMPACT_ATOMS: atom_id res chain seq x y z
N MET A 1 19.63 -26.42 0.49
CA MET A 1 18.71 -25.33 0.86
C MET A 1 17.49 -25.78 1.67
N LYS A 2 16.62 -26.71 1.17
CA LYS A 2 15.40 -27.14 1.89
C LYS A 2 15.68 -27.74 3.30
N ASN A 3 16.70 -28.62 3.43
CA ASN A 3 17.06 -29.23 4.72
C ASN A 3 17.67 -28.22 5.69
N SER A 4 18.51 -27.30 5.19
CA SER A 4 19.09 -26.24 6.04
C SER A 4 18.02 -25.29 6.58
N LEU A 5 17.00 -24.97 5.78
CA LEU A 5 15.86 -24.17 6.23
C LEU A 5 15.02 -24.92 7.29
N LYS A 6 14.81 -26.25 7.15
CA LYS A 6 14.12 -27.04 8.18
C LYS A 6 14.84 -27.03 9.51
N ILE A 7 16.16 -27.18 9.49
CA ILE A 7 16.98 -27.13 10.72
C ILE A 7 16.90 -25.73 11.34
N LEU A 8 17.07 -24.68 10.56
CA LEU A 8 16.97 -23.30 11.03
C LEU A 8 15.60 -23.00 11.67
N CYS A 9 14.52 -23.44 11.04
CA CYS A 9 13.17 -23.29 11.59
C CYS A 9 13.01 -24.07 12.91
N SER A 10 13.54 -25.30 12.98
CA SER A 10 13.48 -26.12 14.18
C SER A 10 14.22 -25.50 15.38
N GLU A 11 15.33 -24.80 15.11
CA GLU A 11 16.13 -24.14 16.16
C GLU A 11 15.59 -22.73 16.52
N SER A 12 14.82 -22.10 15.61
CA SER A 12 14.31 -20.73 15.81
C SER A 12 12.89 -20.71 16.37
N PHE A 13 12.00 -21.51 15.77
CA PHE A 13 10.59 -21.60 16.19
C PHE A 13 10.03 -22.98 15.82
N THR A 14 9.72 -23.79 16.80
CA THR A 14 9.23 -25.16 16.60
C THR A 14 7.76 -25.21 16.22
N SER A 15 6.97 -24.25 16.69
CA SER A 15 5.53 -24.18 16.44
C SER A 15 5.01 -22.74 16.59
N VAL A 16 3.85 -22.48 15.98
CA VAL A 16 3.14 -21.22 16.21
C VAL A 16 2.68 -21.12 17.66
N SER A 17 2.80 -19.94 18.25
CA SER A 17 2.34 -19.65 19.62
C SER A 17 0.90 -20.10 19.84
N ALA A 18 0.63 -20.85 20.92
CA ALA A 18 -0.71 -21.35 21.22
C ALA A 18 -1.78 -20.22 21.36
N PRO A 19 -1.52 -19.11 22.05
CA PRO A 19 -2.48 -17.98 22.07
C PRO A 19 -2.86 -17.47 20.68
N VAL A 20 -1.89 -17.40 19.74
CA VAL A 20 -2.14 -17.00 18.37
C VAL A 20 -3.02 -18.02 17.64
N GLN A 21 -2.82 -19.32 17.88
CA GLN A 21 -3.66 -20.36 17.28
C GLN A 21 -5.11 -20.26 17.77
N TYR A 22 -5.35 -20.01 19.06
CA TYR A 22 -6.70 -19.80 19.60
C TYR A 22 -7.36 -18.53 19.00
N ALA A 23 -6.60 -17.44 18.90
CA ALA A 23 -7.08 -16.22 18.24
C ALA A 23 -7.44 -16.45 16.76
N ALA A 24 -6.64 -17.27 16.06
CA ALA A 24 -6.93 -17.64 14.68
C ALA A 24 -8.22 -18.45 14.55
N VAL A 25 -8.51 -19.36 15.50
CA VAL A 25 -9.76 -20.11 15.50
C VAL A 25 -10.97 -19.15 15.54
N GLU A 26 -10.93 -18.14 16.41
CA GLU A 26 -11.99 -17.14 16.51
C GLU A 26 -12.09 -16.29 15.22
N ALA A 27 -10.94 -15.84 14.69
CA ALA A 27 -10.89 -15.06 13.46
C ALA A 27 -11.46 -15.81 12.24
N TYR A 28 -11.30 -17.15 12.18
CA TYR A 28 -11.83 -17.94 11.06
C TYR A 28 -13.28 -18.42 11.28
N ARG A 29 -13.79 -18.46 12.51
CA ARG A 29 -15.14 -18.89 12.82
C ARG A 29 -16.15 -17.75 12.92
N GLY A 30 -15.69 -16.56 13.29
CA GLY A 30 -16.54 -15.39 13.48
C GLY A 30 -17.09 -14.87 12.16
N ASP A 31 -18.28 -14.27 12.20
CA ASP A 31 -18.81 -13.47 11.09
C ASP A 31 -18.24 -12.05 11.16
N HIS A 32 -17.26 -11.78 10.31
CA HIS A 32 -16.59 -10.48 10.18
C HIS A 32 -17.02 -9.74 8.90
N SER A 33 -18.11 -10.16 8.27
CA SER A 33 -18.55 -9.64 6.97
C SER A 33 -18.76 -8.13 6.95
N THR A 34 -19.37 -7.58 8.01
CA THR A 34 -19.60 -6.13 8.13
C THR A 34 -18.27 -5.35 8.15
N TYR A 35 -17.31 -5.81 8.96
CA TYR A 35 -15.97 -5.22 9.04
C TYR A 35 -15.23 -5.33 7.71
N LEU A 36 -15.16 -6.54 7.15
CA LEU A 36 -14.45 -6.80 5.91
C LEU A 36 -15.03 -6.01 4.72
N ASN A 37 -16.34 -5.93 4.62
CA ASN A 37 -17.00 -5.13 3.58
C ASN A 37 -16.72 -3.64 3.74
N GLY A 38 -16.67 -3.13 4.96
CA GLY A 38 -16.28 -1.75 5.24
C GLY A 38 -14.84 -1.44 4.86
N VAL A 39 -13.91 -2.28 5.31
CA VAL A 39 -12.47 -2.13 5.01
C VAL A 39 -12.21 -2.26 3.51
N ASN A 40 -12.76 -3.28 2.85
CA ASN A 40 -12.59 -3.46 1.40
C ASN A 40 -13.14 -2.29 0.59
N LYS A 41 -14.24 -1.69 1.03
CA LYS A 41 -14.79 -0.49 0.39
C LYS A 41 -13.81 0.70 0.48
N ILE A 42 -13.25 0.96 1.67
CA ILE A 42 -12.29 2.04 1.89
C ILE A 42 -11.04 1.80 1.04
N LEU A 43 -10.43 0.61 1.14
CA LEU A 43 -9.21 0.28 0.40
C LEU A 43 -9.42 0.35 -1.11
N SER A 44 -10.52 -0.22 -1.62
CA SER A 44 -10.84 -0.17 -3.04
C SER A 44 -11.07 1.27 -3.54
N PHE A 45 -11.75 2.09 -2.74
CA PHE A 45 -11.98 3.49 -3.10
C PHE A 45 -10.67 4.30 -3.11
N THR A 46 -9.83 4.15 -2.07
CA THR A 46 -8.54 4.83 -1.98
C THR A 46 -7.59 4.36 -3.09
N ALA A 47 -7.52 3.05 -3.36
CA ALA A 47 -6.71 2.49 -4.43
C ALA A 47 -7.10 3.04 -5.81
N ASN A 48 -8.41 3.09 -6.11
CA ASN A 48 -8.89 3.65 -7.37
C ASN A 48 -8.60 5.15 -7.46
N TYR A 49 -8.75 5.89 -6.37
CA TYR A 49 -8.40 7.32 -6.35
C TYR A 49 -6.92 7.53 -6.69
N VAL A 50 -6.02 6.79 -6.04
CA VAL A 50 -4.57 6.88 -6.31
C VAL A 50 -4.26 6.51 -7.76
N TYR A 51 -4.81 5.39 -8.24
CA TYR A 51 -4.64 4.93 -9.62
C TYR A 51 -5.08 5.97 -10.66
N GLU A 52 -6.31 6.46 -10.56
CA GLU A 52 -6.89 7.41 -11.54
C GLU A 52 -6.17 8.77 -11.53
N ASN A 53 -5.61 9.18 -10.39
CA ASN A 53 -4.92 10.45 -10.28
C ASN A 53 -3.42 10.39 -10.59
N LEU A 54 -2.76 9.23 -10.46
CA LEU A 54 -1.34 9.07 -10.78
C LEU A 54 -1.12 8.55 -12.21
N LYS A 55 -2.01 7.71 -12.73
CA LYS A 55 -1.86 7.17 -14.08
C LYS A 55 -1.75 8.29 -15.11
N SER A 56 -0.66 8.32 -15.86
CA SER A 56 -0.37 9.31 -16.89
C SER A 56 0.61 8.76 -17.92
N ASN A 57 1.00 9.54 -18.90
CA ASN A 57 2.08 9.20 -19.81
C ASN A 57 3.46 9.16 -19.13
N LEU A 58 3.59 9.75 -17.95
CA LEU A 58 4.83 9.82 -17.17
C LEU A 58 4.88 8.80 -16.03
N ILE A 59 3.74 8.26 -15.63
CA ILE A 59 3.63 7.27 -14.56
C ILE A 59 2.82 6.07 -15.07
N ASN A 60 3.53 4.97 -15.31
CA ASN A 60 2.90 3.71 -15.65
C ASN A 60 2.54 2.96 -14.36
N ILE A 61 1.27 2.62 -14.20
CA ILE A 61 0.75 1.96 -13.00
C ILE A 61 -0.35 0.99 -13.39
N SER A 62 -0.32 -0.22 -12.83
CA SER A 62 -1.36 -1.21 -13.04
C SER A 62 -2.59 -0.90 -12.18
N LYS A 63 -3.77 -1.21 -12.72
CA LYS A 63 -5.01 -1.09 -11.95
C LYS A 63 -4.96 -2.02 -10.74
N PRO A 64 -5.27 -1.53 -9.53
CA PRO A 64 -5.28 -2.36 -8.33
C PRO A 64 -6.42 -3.40 -8.37
N GLU A 65 -6.08 -4.63 -8.04
CA GLU A 65 -7.05 -5.74 -7.90
C GLU A 65 -7.22 -6.17 -6.45
N GLY A 66 -6.38 -5.67 -5.53
CA GLY A 66 -6.45 -5.95 -4.10
C GLY A 66 -5.22 -5.46 -3.35
N GLY A 67 -5.17 -5.79 -2.05
CA GLY A 67 -4.09 -5.36 -1.17
C GLY A 67 -4.15 -3.88 -0.81
N PHE A 68 -2.99 -3.29 -0.53
CA PHE A 68 -2.83 -1.88 -0.14
C PHE A 68 -1.53 -1.26 -0.67
N TYR A 69 -0.97 -1.86 -1.73
CA TYR A 69 0.23 -1.39 -2.41
C TYR A 69 -0.01 -1.25 -3.92
N LEU A 70 0.66 -0.27 -4.49
CA LEU A 70 0.81 -0.07 -5.93
C LEU A 70 2.30 0.02 -6.26
N PHE A 71 2.65 -0.25 -7.52
CA PHE A 71 4.01 -0.18 -8.05
C PHE A 71 4.05 0.77 -9.25
N PRO A 72 4.00 2.10 -9.03
CA PRO A 72 4.19 3.06 -10.09
C PRO A 72 5.62 3.00 -10.65
N GLU A 73 5.73 3.06 -11.98
CA GLU A 73 6.95 3.24 -12.73
C GLU A 73 6.98 4.65 -13.32
N PHE A 74 7.97 5.44 -12.93
CA PHE A 74 8.15 6.82 -13.35
C PHE A 74 9.01 6.86 -14.62
N THR A 75 8.37 6.86 -15.79
CA THR A 75 9.03 6.69 -17.09
C THR A 75 9.93 7.85 -17.51
N ASN A 76 9.72 9.03 -16.93
CA ASN A 76 10.49 10.25 -17.20
C ASN A 76 11.63 10.48 -16.19
N ALA A 77 11.68 9.73 -15.10
CA ALA A 77 12.67 9.91 -14.05
C ALA A 77 14.07 9.47 -14.53
N LYS A 78 15.07 10.35 -14.39
CA LYS A 78 16.46 10.11 -14.82
C LYS A 78 17.37 10.02 -13.60
N PHE A 79 17.37 8.87 -12.96
CA PHE A 79 18.24 8.54 -11.84
C PHE A 79 19.07 7.29 -12.17
N LEU A 80 20.15 7.08 -11.46
CA LEU A 80 20.98 5.88 -11.61
C LEU A 80 20.30 4.64 -11.00
N SER A 81 19.40 4.86 -10.04
CA SER A 81 18.68 3.77 -9.37
C SER A 81 17.32 4.20 -8.83
N SER A 82 16.43 3.21 -8.63
CA SER A 82 15.16 3.43 -7.93
C SER A 82 15.34 3.94 -6.50
N SER A 83 16.45 3.62 -5.83
CA SER A 83 16.77 4.13 -4.50
C SER A 83 17.06 5.63 -4.50
N GLU A 84 17.84 6.11 -5.47
CA GLU A 84 18.09 7.56 -5.63
C GLU A 84 16.81 8.31 -5.97
N MET A 85 16.00 7.76 -6.85
CA MET A 85 14.69 8.32 -7.18
C MET A 85 13.80 8.44 -5.94
N CYS A 86 13.67 7.37 -5.15
CA CYS A 86 12.85 7.40 -3.93
C CYS A 86 13.37 8.40 -2.90
N LYS A 87 14.70 8.56 -2.80
CA LYS A 87 15.31 9.58 -1.94
C LYS A 87 14.97 10.99 -2.42
N ASP A 88 15.10 11.27 -3.72
CA ASP A 88 14.74 12.58 -4.29
C ASP A 88 13.25 12.91 -4.10
N ILE A 89 12.37 11.93 -4.30
CA ILE A 89 10.93 12.07 -4.03
C ILE A 89 10.73 12.46 -2.57
N LEU A 90 11.33 11.73 -1.63
CA LEU A 90 11.18 12.02 -0.19
C LEU A 90 11.68 13.43 0.14
N ASP A 91 12.87 13.80 -0.32
CA ASP A 91 13.51 15.08 -0.03
C ASP A 91 12.68 16.28 -0.58
N LYS A 92 12.05 16.11 -1.75
CA LYS A 92 11.31 17.19 -2.42
C LYS A 92 9.82 17.26 -2.06
N THR A 93 9.22 16.12 -1.73
CA THR A 93 7.76 16.03 -1.58
C THR A 93 7.31 15.65 -0.17
N GLY A 94 8.19 15.08 0.63
CA GLY A 94 7.85 14.46 1.90
C GLY A 94 7.15 13.09 1.77
N VAL A 95 7.00 12.56 0.54
CA VAL A 95 6.34 11.27 0.31
C VAL A 95 7.38 10.15 0.38
N ALA A 96 7.24 9.24 1.32
CA ALA A 96 8.11 8.08 1.48
C ALA A 96 7.63 6.92 0.60
N LEU A 97 8.47 6.50 -0.33
CA LEU A 97 8.28 5.33 -1.18
C LEU A 97 9.42 4.34 -0.95
N LEU A 98 9.17 3.06 -1.18
CA LEU A 98 10.23 2.05 -1.16
C LEU A 98 10.67 1.71 -2.59
N PRO A 99 12.00 1.65 -2.86
CA PRO A 99 12.49 1.38 -4.20
C PRO A 99 12.13 -0.04 -4.65
N GLY A 100 11.84 -0.19 -5.95
CA GLY A 100 11.51 -1.49 -6.53
C GLY A 100 12.61 -2.52 -6.39
N SER A 101 13.86 -2.09 -6.32
CA SER A 101 15.03 -2.95 -6.08
C SER A 101 14.95 -3.75 -4.78
N ASP A 102 14.33 -3.22 -3.73
CA ASP A 102 14.13 -3.94 -2.46
C ASP A 102 13.17 -5.13 -2.58
N PHE A 103 12.43 -5.18 -3.69
CA PHE A 103 11.49 -6.26 -4.05
C PHE A 103 12.01 -7.13 -5.20
N GLY A 104 13.31 -7.06 -5.51
CA GLY A 104 13.94 -7.89 -6.54
C GLY A 104 13.76 -7.40 -7.97
N LEU A 105 13.28 -6.17 -8.18
CA LEU A 105 13.22 -5.55 -9.50
C LEU A 105 14.58 -4.98 -9.88
N ASP A 106 14.81 -4.79 -11.19
CA ASP A 106 16.02 -4.16 -11.69
C ASP A 106 16.20 -2.76 -11.08
N THR A 107 17.39 -2.49 -10.55
CA THR A 107 17.72 -1.22 -9.90
C THR A 107 17.59 -0.02 -10.83
N ALA A 108 17.84 -0.23 -12.13
CA ALA A 108 17.73 0.80 -13.16
C ALA A 108 16.27 1.13 -13.54
N ARG A 109 15.32 0.30 -13.17
CA ARG A 109 13.89 0.63 -13.37
C ARG A 109 13.42 1.60 -12.30
N MET A 110 12.85 2.71 -12.71
CA MET A 110 12.33 3.75 -11.83
C MET A 110 10.96 3.35 -11.25
N ILE A 111 10.93 2.19 -10.59
CA ILE A 111 9.74 1.65 -9.93
C ILE A 111 9.85 1.84 -8.43
N ALA A 112 8.76 2.21 -7.80
CA ALA A 112 8.66 2.29 -6.35
C ALA A 112 7.39 1.62 -5.82
N ARG A 113 7.43 1.05 -4.61
CA ARG A 113 6.25 0.59 -3.89
C ARG A 113 5.61 1.76 -3.15
N LEU A 114 4.36 2.03 -3.47
CA LEU A 114 3.51 3.02 -2.84
C LEU A 114 2.47 2.33 -1.97
N SER A 115 2.39 2.68 -0.68
CA SER A 115 1.28 2.33 0.20
C SER A 115 0.21 3.42 0.15
N TYR A 116 -1.06 3.04 0.12
CA TYR A 116 -2.18 4.01 0.13
C TYR A 116 -3.04 3.90 1.39
N THR A 117 -2.39 3.65 2.54
CA THR A 117 -3.05 3.46 3.84
C THR A 117 -2.59 4.43 4.92
N ASP A 118 -2.05 5.59 4.53
CA ASP A 118 -1.65 6.64 5.48
C ASP A 118 -2.87 7.45 5.94
N PHE A 119 -3.69 6.83 6.78
CA PHE A 119 -4.88 7.43 7.42
C PHE A 119 -5.29 6.63 8.68
N ASP A 120 -6.08 7.22 9.55
CA ASP A 120 -6.71 6.50 10.67
C ASP A 120 -7.84 5.59 10.14
N GLY A 121 -7.54 4.30 10.03
CA GLY A 121 -8.49 3.30 9.51
C GLY A 121 -9.69 3.10 10.43
N ALA A 122 -9.54 3.27 11.75
CA ALA A 122 -10.63 3.12 12.70
C ALA A 122 -11.61 4.29 12.57
N GLU A 123 -11.09 5.51 12.48
CA GLU A 123 -11.89 6.72 12.28
C GLU A 123 -12.62 6.65 10.93
N PHE A 124 -11.91 6.33 9.85
CA PHE A 124 -12.51 6.26 8.52
C PHE A 124 -13.62 5.21 8.47
N LEU A 125 -13.36 4.01 9.01
CA LEU A 125 -14.34 2.92 9.04
C LEU A 125 -15.58 3.29 9.86
N SER A 126 -15.40 3.79 11.08
CA SER A 126 -16.54 4.09 11.99
C SER A 126 -17.49 5.14 11.41
N ASN A 127 -16.94 6.14 10.69
CA ASN A 127 -17.73 7.20 10.09
C ASN A 127 -18.37 6.84 8.73
N THR A 128 -17.94 5.74 8.11
CA THR A 128 -18.42 5.32 6.79
C THR A 128 -19.07 3.95 6.78
N LEU A 129 -19.09 3.26 7.92
CA LEU A 129 -19.75 1.97 8.07
C LEU A 129 -21.24 2.08 7.72
N GLY A 130 -21.73 1.17 6.90
CA GLY A 130 -23.13 1.17 6.41
C GLY A 130 -23.41 2.10 5.23
N ARG A 131 -22.54 3.04 4.90
CA ARG A 131 -22.70 3.89 3.70
C ARG A 131 -22.53 3.05 2.43
N LYS A 132 -23.36 3.28 1.43
CA LYS A 132 -23.29 2.54 0.15
C LYS A 132 -22.11 2.95 -0.71
N LYS A 133 -21.77 4.24 -0.71
CA LYS A 133 -20.68 4.82 -1.54
C LYS A 133 -19.86 5.80 -0.72
N LEU A 134 -18.60 5.91 -1.07
CA LEU A 134 -17.67 6.95 -0.64
C LEU A 134 -17.49 7.95 -1.76
N ASP A 135 -17.12 9.17 -1.41
CA ASP A 135 -16.83 10.25 -2.36
C ASP A 135 -15.50 10.94 -2.04
N LYS A 136 -15.12 11.91 -2.87
CA LYS A 136 -13.85 12.62 -2.71
C LYS A 136 -13.76 13.39 -1.38
N ALA A 137 -14.87 13.92 -0.89
CA ALA A 137 -14.90 14.63 0.39
C ALA A 137 -14.59 13.69 1.58
N ASP A 138 -14.94 12.40 1.47
CA ASP A 138 -14.53 11.41 2.47
C ASP A 138 -13.01 11.23 2.51
N LEU A 139 -12.34 11.18 1.34
CA LEU A 139 -10.88 11.11 1.30
C LEU A 139 -10.22 12.38 1.83
N GLU A 140 -10.72 13.54 1.43
CA GLU A 140 -10.19 14.82 1.92
C GLU A 140 -10.31 14.95 3.44
N LYS A 141 -11.38 14.37 4.01
CA LYS A 141 -11.63 14.40 5.45
C LYS A 141 -10.86 13.33 6.23
N TYR A 142 -10.88 12.07 5.76
CA TYR A 142 -10.38 10.92 6.53
C TYR A 142 -9.03 10.38 6.04
N ALA A 143 -8.59 10.77 4.85
CA ALA A 143 -7.31 10.37 4.27
C ALA A 143 -6.58 11.55 3.59
N PRO A 144 -6.46 12.73 4.25
CA PRO A 144 -5.87 13.92 3.64
C PRO A 144 -4.43 13.69 3.17
N ASN A 145 -3.65 12.87 3.87
CA ASN A 145 -2.28 12.55 3.49
C ASN A 145 -2.21 11.82 2.14
N ILE A 146 -3.17 10.97 1.83
CA ILE A 146 -3.26 10.31 0.53
C ILE A 146 -3.53 11.33 -0.58
N VAL A 147 -4.47 12.25 -0.36
CA VAL A 147 -4.80 13.30 -1.34
C VAL A 147 -3.58 14.20 -1.58
N TYR A 148 -2.93 14.62 -0.49
CA TYR A 148 -1.72 15.44 -0.55
C TYR A 148 -0.57 14.71 -1.25
N GLY A 149 -0.26 13.48 -0.85
CA GLY A 149 0.82 12.67 -1.42
C GLY A 149 0.66 12.43 -2.91
N VAL A 150 -0.56 12.12 -3.36
CA VAL A 150 -0.87 11.94 -4.78
C VAL A 150 -0.61 13.23 -5.56
N SER A 151 -1.05 14.39 -5.05
CA SER A 151 -0.78 15.69 -5.69
C SER A 151 0.72 15.95 -5.81
N LYS A 152 1.48 15.73 -4.73
CA LYS A 152 2.93 15.93 -4.70
C LYS A 152 3.70 15.02 -5.66
N LEU A 153 3.31 13.75 -5.73
CA LEU A 153 3.92 12.82 -6.69
C LEU A 153 3.64 13.20 -8.14
N LYS A 154 2.45 13.69 -8.41
CA LYS A 154 2.08 14.18 -9.74
C LYS A 154 2.88 15.42 -10.13
N ASP A 155 3.01 16.39 -9.22
CA ASP A 155 3.80 17.60 -9.44
C ASP A 155 5.28 17.28 -9.64
N TRP A 156 5.82 16.32 -8.87
CA TRP A 156 7.22 15.89 -8.98
C TRP A 156 7.49 15.19 -10.32
N SER A 157 6.54 14.47 -10.88
CA SER A 157 6.71 13.72 -12.14
C SER A 157 6.63 14.59 -13.41
N ASN A 158 6.12 15.82 -13.33
CA ASN A 158 6.01 16.77 -14.44
C ASN A 158 7.30 17.60 -14.61
#